data_fd3911ff1e5b8f49ffe6a60a8619b5b5
#
_entry.id   fd3911ff1e5b8f49ffe6a60a8619b5b5
#
_cell.length_a   1.000
_cell.length_b   1.000
_cell.length_c   1.000
_cell.angle_alpha   90.00
_cell.angle_beta   90.00
_cell.angle_gamma   90.00
#
_symmetry.space_group_name_H-M   'P 1'
#
loop_
_entity.id
_entity.type
_entity.pdbx_description
1 polymer ?
#
loop_
_entity_poly.entity_id
_entity_poly.type
_entity_poly.pdbx_seq_one_letter_code
_entity_poly.pdbx_strand_id
1 'polypeptide(L)'
;MLKITKFGGSSVANATQFKKVKAIVQADPSRKYVVVSAPGKRNSSDNKITDLLYLLDAHRQYHVDASNVYRLIRQRFVDIKTELGLKQPIEKELDTFYTNLNTYTQAQIVSRGEYFCAKLMAEYLGYDFV
;
A
#
# COMPACT_ATOMS: atom_id res chain seq x y z
N MET A 1 23.42 15.08 -8.47
CA MET A 1 23.22 14.62 -7.08
C MET A 1 22.02 13.68 -7.03
N LEU A 2 22.17 12.52 -6.39
CA LEU A 2 21.04 11.60 -6.18
C LEU A 2 20.16 12.10 -5.04
N LYS A 3 18.86 12.01 -5.20
CA LYS A 3 17.87 12.40 -4.19
C LYS A 3 17.04 11.21 -3.77
N ILE A 4 16.70 11.15 -2.48
CA ILE A 4 15.71 10.23 -1.93
C ILE A 4 14.45 11.05 -1.67
N THR A 5 13.33 10.62 -2.27
CA THR A 5 12.05 11.31 -2.11
C THR A 5 11.09 10.41 -1.33
N LYS A 6 10.51 10.94 -0.26
CA LYS A 6 9.54 10.22 0.57
C LYS A 6 8.15 10.82 0.40
N PHE A 7 7.16 9.94 0.26
CA PHE A 7 5.76 10.33 0.14
C PHE A 7 4.96 9.73 1.29
N GLY A 8 4.27 10.57 2.03
CA GLY A 8 3.41 10.16 3.13
C GLY A 8 2.10 9.52 2.65
N GLY A 9 1.30 9.01 3.60
CA GLY A 9 0.10 8.24 3.29
C GLY A 9 -0.94 8.97 2.46
N SER A 10 -1.19 10.26 2.73
CA SER A 10 -2.15 11.04 1.95
C SER A 10 -1.72 11.23 0.50
N SER A 11 -0.42 11.22 0.23
CA SER A 11 0.14 11.37 -1.12
C SER A 11 0.03 10.08 -1.93
N VAL A 12 -0.30 8.96 -1.32
CA VAL A 12 -0.44 7.64 -1.97
C VAL A 12 -1.80 6.99 -1.67
N ALA A 13 -2.79 7.80 -1.31
CA ALA A 13 -4.09 7.31 -0.85
C ALA A 13 -4.90 6.61 -1.96
N ASN A 14 -4.75 7.01 -3.20
CA ASN A 14 -5.50 6.45 -4.34
C ASN A 14 -4.73 6.67 -5.65
N ALA A 15 -5.31 6.21 -6.76
CA ALA A 15 -4.71 6.32 -8.09
C ALA A 15 -4.44 7.77 -8.52
N THR A 16 -5.34 8.68 -8.19
CA THR A 16 -5.16 10.11 -8.51
C THR A 16 -3.90 10.67 -7.83
N GLN A 17 -3.67 10.29 -6.58
CA GLN A 17 -2.46 10.71 -5.86
C GLN A 17 -1.20 10.07 -6.43
N PHE A 18 -1.27 8.79 -6.84
CA PHE A 18 -0.17 8.13 -7.54
C PHE A 18 0.25 8.89 -8.79
N LYS A 19 -0.71 9.41 -9.57
CA LYS A 19 -0.42 10.22 -10.76
C LYS A 19 0.35 11.49 -10.40
N LYS A 20 -0.01 12.13 -9.29
CA LYS A 20 0.71 13.32 -8.81
C LYS A 20 2.13 12.99 -8.38
N VAL A 21 2.33 11.85 -7.70
CA VAL A 21 3.67 11.37 -7.31
C VAL A 21 4.53 11.17 -8.55
N LYS A 22 4.01 10.51 -9.57
CA LYS A 22 4.74 10.27 -10.82
C LYS A 22 5.17 11.57 -11.48
N ALA A 23 4.29 12.56 -11.53
CA ALA A 23 4.61 13.87 -12.10
C ALA A 23 5.75 14.55 -11.32
N ILE A 24 5.72 14.48 -9.98
CA ILE A 24 6.77 15.06 -9.14
C ILE A 24 8.11 14.34 -9.36
N VAL A 25 8.10 13.02 -9.35
CA VAL A 25 9.32 12.22 -9.51
C VAL A 25 9.94 12.44 -10.87
N GLN A 26 9.14 12.46 -11.93
CA GLN A 26 9.62 12.62 -13.30
C GLN A 26 10.07 14.04 -13.63
N ALA A 27 9.66 15.03 -12.83
CA ALA A 27 10.08 16.42 -13.03
C ALA A 27 11.56 16.63 -12.70
N ASP A 28 12.20 15.73 -11.96
CA ASP A 28 13.61 15.83 -11.57
C ASP A 28 14.31 14.47 -11.74
N PRO A 29 15.18 14.30 -12.76
CA PRO A 29 15.87 13.03 -13.00
C PRO A 29 16.78 12.57 -11.87
N SER A 30 17.14 13.45 -10.91
CA SER A 30 17.95 13.07 -9.77
C SER A 30 17.16 12.32 -8.68
N ARG A 31 15.83 12.28 -8.76
CA ARG A 31 14.95 11.53 -7.85
C ARG A 31 14.96 10.05 -8.20
N LYS A 32 16.06 9.38 -7.86
CA LYS A 32 16.30 7.97 -8.19
C LYS A 32 15.71 7.00 -7.18
N TYR A 33 15.56 7.45 -5.93
CA TYR A 33 15.08 6.62 -4.84
C TYR A 33 13.77 7.18 -4.32
N VAL A 34 12.72 6.37 -4.34
CA VAL A 34 11.38 6.75 -3.90
C VAL A 34 10.95 5.83 -2.77
N VAL A 35 10.52 6.42 -1.66
CA VAL A 35 10.02 5.71 -0.48
C VAL A 35 8.58 6.14 -0.27
N VAL A 36 7.69 5.18 -0.10
CA VAL A 36 6.27 5.45 0.14
C VAL A 36 5.81 4.88 1.47
N SER A 37 4.80 5.50 2.06
CA SER A 37 4.08 4.98 3.21
C SER A 37 2.93 4.09 2.75
N ALA A 38 2.23 3.45 3.70
CA ALA A 38 0.95 2.82 3.42
C ALA A 38 -0.07 3.87 2.97
N PRO A 39 -1.04 3.52 2.11
CA PRO A 39 -2.06 4.46 1.67
C PRO A 39 -2.85 5.05 2.85
N GLY A 40 -2.95 6.38 2.85
CA GLY A 40 -3.70 7.12 3.85
C GLY A 40 -5.18 7.24 3.50
N LYS A 41 -5.86 8.19 4.15
CA LYS A 41 -7.29 8.45 3.90
C LYS A 41 -7.48 9.07 2.53
N ARG A 42 -8.50 8.59 1.79
CA ARG A 42 -8.93 9.19 0.53
C ARG A 42 -9.79 10.43 0.77
N ASN A 43 -10.45 10.46 1.92
CA ASN A 43 -11.31 11.57 2.37
C ASN A 43 -11.40 11.53 3.90
N SER A 44 -12.10 12.52 4.51
CA SER A 44 -12.16 12.67 5.98
C SER A 44 -12.84 11.49 6.68
N SER A 45 -13.72 10.76 6.02
CA SER A 45 -14.46 9.63 6.60
C SER A 45 -13.82 8.27 6.33
N ASP A 46 -12.70 8.25 5.59
CA ASP A 46 -12.00 7.01 5.23
C ASP A 46 -11.09 6.53 6.36
N ASN A 47 -10.55 5.33 6.20
CA ASN A 47 -9.58 4.73 7.12
C ASN A 47 -8.19 4.72 6.48
N LYS A 48 -7.16 4.92 7.29
CA LYS A 48 -5.78 4.67 6.87
C LYS A 48 -5.56 3.16 6.77
N ILE A 49 -4.80 2.73 5.77
CA ILE A 49 -4.45 1.30 5.65
C ILE A 49 -3.72 0.80 6.90
N THR A 50 -2.82 1.59 7.47
CA THR A 50 -2.13 1.22 8.71
C THR A 50 -3.12 0.92 9.84
N ASP A 51 -4.16 1.75 10.01
CA ASP A 51 -5.19 1.53 11.04
C ASP A 51 -5.97 0.25 10.77
N LEU A 52 -6.31 -0.04 9.51
CA LEU A 52 -6.99 -1.28 9.13
C LEU A 52 -6.11 -2.50 9.39
N LEU A 53 -4.80 -2.40 9.19
CA LEU A 53 -3.88 -3.49 9.47
C LEU A 53 -3.73 -3.75 10.98
N TYR A 54 -3.72 -2.71 11.81
CA TYR A 54 -3.79 -2.89 13.26
C TYR A 54 -5.09 -3.57 13.68
N LEU A 55 -6.21 -3.18 13.07
CA LEU A 55 -7.50 -3.80 13.35
C LEU A 55 -7.52 -5.28 12.91
N LEU A 56 -6.92 -5.58 11.76
CA LEU A 56 -6.77 -6.95 11.27
C LEU A 56 -6.00 -7.80 12.28
N ASP A 57 -4.90 -7.28 12.81
CA ASP A 57 -4.09 -7.95 13.82
C ASP A 57 -4.88 -8.18 15.12
N ALA A 58 -5.66 -7.20 15.57
CA ALA A 58 -6.49 -7.32 16.76
C ALA A 58 -7.54 -8.44 16.58
N HIS A 59 -8.20 -8.52 15.43
CA HIS A 59 -9.15 -9.59 15.14
C HIS A 59 -8.47 -10.96 15.18
N ARG A 60 -7.26 -11.05 14.63
CA ARG A 60 -6.47 -12.27 14.68
C ARG A 60 -6.15 -12.68 16.12
N GLN A 61 -5.70 -11.74 16.93
CA GLN A 61 -5.32 -12.02 18.35
C GLN A 61 -6.50 -12.51 19.17
N TYR A 62 -7.69 -11.96 18.93
CA TYR A 62 -8.89 -12.31 19.69
C TYR A 62 -9.74 -13.38 19.01
N HIS A 63 -9.23 -13.99 17.92
CA HIS A 63 -9.93 -15.04 17.19
C HIS A 63 -11.31 -14.62 16.68
N VAL A 64 -11.44 -13.35 16.27
CA VAL A 64 -12.65 -12.79 15.68
C VAL A 64 -12.50 -12.83 14.16
N ASP A 65 -13.60 -13.11 13.44
CA ASP A 65 -13.58 -13.10 11.98
C ASP A 65 -13.13 -11.73 11.44
N ALA A 66 -12.07 -11.75 10.63
CA ALA A 66 -11.45 -10.54 10.09
C ALA A 66 -11.78 -10.32 8.61
N SER A 67 -12.68 -11.11 8.03
CA SER A 67 -12.93 -11.08 6.59
C SER A 67 -13.41 -9.71 6.08
N ASN A 68 -14.21 -8.99 6.86
CA ASN A 68 -14.68 -7.66 6.47
C ASN A 68 -13.54 -6.63 6.46
N VAL A 69 -12.68 -6.67 7.48
CA VAL A 69 -11.51 -5.78 7.56
C VAL A 69 -10.56 -6.07 6.40
N TYR A 70 -10.28 -7.35 6.15
CA TYR A 70 -9.42 -7.75 5.04
C TYR A 70 -9.98 -7.27 3.69
N ARG A 71 -11.29 -7.41 3.49
CA ARG A 71 -11.93 -6.96 2.24
C ARG A 71 -11.73 -5.47 2.00
N LEU A 72 -11.81 -4.64 3.03
CA LEU A 72 -11.57 -3.21 2.91
C LEU A 72 -10.11 -2.92 2.49
N ILE A 73 -9.15 -3.60 3.10
CA ILE A 73 -7.73 -3.46 2.76
C ILE A 73 -7.50 -3.89 1.31
N ARG A 74 -7.98 -5.06 0.94
CA ARG A 74 -7.80 -5.63 -0.38
C ARG A 74 -8.37 -4.70 -1.46
N GLN A 75 -9.56 -4.19 -1.24
CA GLN A 75 -10.23 -3.34 -2.21
C GLN A 75 -9.46 -2.05 -2.46
N ARG A 76 -8.86 -1.46 -1.42
CA ARG A 76 -8.06 -0.25 -1.56
C ARG A 76 -6.89 -0.44 -2.52
N PHE A 77 -6.15 -1.54 -2.40
CA PHE A 77 -5.03 -1.85 -3.29
C PHE A 77 -5.48 -2.25 -4.69
N VAL A 78 -6.54 -3.04 -4.78
CA VAL A 78 -7.10 -3.45 -6.08
C VAL A 78 -7.60 -2.25 -6.88
N ASP A 79 -8.24 -1.29 -6.22
CA ASP A 79 -8.70 -0.06 -6.88
C ASP A 79 -7.52 0.72 -7.49
N ILE A 80 -6.43 0.88 -6.75
CA ILE A 80 -5.24 1.56 -7.28
C ILE A 80 -4.69 0.82 -8.49
N LYS A 81 -4.52 -0.50 -8.38
CA LYS A 81 -4.03 -1.34 -9.47
C LYS A 81 -4.91 -1.20 -10.72
N THR A 82 -6.21 -1.35 -10.54
CA THR A 82 -7.17 -1.36 -11.64
C THR A 82 -7.22 0.00 -12.34
N GLU A 83 -7.29 1.08 -11.57
CA GLU A 83 -7.39 2.43 -12.12
C GLU A 83 -6.11 2.86 -12.86
N LEU A 84 -4.95 2.35 -12.45
CA LEU A 84 -3.67 2.64 -13.10
C LEU A 84 -3.29 1.61 -14.17
N GLY A 85 -4.08 0.55 -14.34
CA GLY A 85 -3.81 -0.50 -15.32
C GLY A 85 -2.55 -1.30 -15.00
N LEU A 86 -2.24 -1.50 -13.72
CA LEU A 86 -1.05 -2.23 -13.30
C LEU A 86 -1.25 -3.74 -13.37
N LYS A 87 -0.15 -4.48 -13.44
CA LYS A 87 -0.16 -5.94 -13.65
C LYS A 87 0.38 -6.73 -12.45
N GLN A 88 0.88 -6.06 -11.41
CA GLN A 88 1.36 -6.75 -10.21
C GLN A 88 0.28 -7.72 -9.68
N PRO A 89 0.64 -8.96 -9.33
CA PRO A 89 -0.32 -9.94 -8.83
C PRO A 89 -0.72 -9.65 -7.39
N ILE A 90 -1.19 -8.42 -7.14
CA ILE A 90 -1.43 -7.90 -5.79
C ILE A 90 -2.55 -8.68 -5.09
N GLU A 91 -3.57 -9.08 -5.83
CA GLU A 91 -4.70 -9.83 -5.27
C GLU A 91 -4.22 -11.16 -4.71
N LYS A 92 -3.40 -11.88 -5.49
CA LYS A 92 -2.86 -13.17 -5.07
C LYS A 92 -1.92 -13.01 -3.86
N GLU A 93 -1.08 -12.00 -3.87
CA GLU A 93 -0.16 -11.74 -2.76
C GLU A 93 -0.91 -11.36 -1.48
N LEU A 94 -1.96 -10.54 -1.60
CA LEU A 94 -2.80 -10.17 -0.47
C LEU A 94 -3.53 -11.40 0.09
N ASP A 95 -4.10 -12.22 -0.78
CA ASP A 95 -4.83 -13.42 -0.36
C ASP A 95 -3.89 -14.43 0.33
N THR A 96 -2.66 -14.57 -0.16
CA THR A 96 -1.63 -15.40 0.49
C THR A 96 -1.25 -14.83 1.86
N PHE A 97 -1.08 -13.52 1.96
CA PHE A 97 -0.83 -12.84 3.22
C PHE A 97 -1.95 -13.13 4.24
N TYR A 98 -3.19 -12.96 3.82
CA TYR A 98 -4.35 -13.19 4.71
C TYR A 98 -4.45 -14.64 5.14
N THR A 99 -4.24 -15.58 4.22
CA THR A 99 -4.26 -17.02 4.53
C THR A 99 -3.21 -17.39 5.59
N ASN A 100 -2.04 -16.74 5.55
CA ASN A 100 -0.91 -17.02 6.44
C ASN A 100 -0.82 -16.02 7.60
N LEU A 101 -1.90 -15.31 7.91
CA LEU A 101 -1.89 -14.19 8.87
C LEU A 101 -1.31 -14.60 10.23
N ASN A 102 -1.59 -15.81 10.70
CA ASN A 102 -1.13 -16.31 12.01
C ASN A 102 0.39 -16.56 12.06
N THR A 103 1.09 -16.55 10.93
CA THR A 103 2.55 -16.73 10.89
C THR A 103 3.30 -15.41 11.04
N TYR A 104 2.61 -14.28 11.03
CA TYR A 104 3.22 -12.96 11.10
C TYR A 104 3.14 -12.38 12.51
N THR A 105 4.15 -11.56 12.87
CA THR A 105 4.08 -10.69 14.05
C THR A 105 3.23 -9.46 13.72
N GLN A 106 2.81 -8.72 14.75
CA GLN A 106 2.10 -7.46 14.55
C GLN A 106 2.90 -6.50 13.67
N ALA A 107 4.20 -6.35 13.94
CA ALA A 107 5.05 -5.45 13.15
C ALA A 107 5.09 -5.86 11.67
N GLN A 108 5.16 -7.15 11.39
CA GLN A 108 5.14 -7.67 10.01
C GLN A 108 3.80 -7.39 9.34
N ILE A 109 2.69 -7.59 10.04
CA ILE A 109 1.35 -7.33 9.50
C ILE A 109 1.22 -5.85 9.14
N VAL A 110 1.56 -4.97 10.06
CA VAL A 110 1.39 -3.51 9.88
C VAL A 110 2.29 -2.99 8.75
N SER A 111 3.49 -3.52 8.61
CA SER A 111 4.43 -3.11 7.56
C SER A 111 4.00 -3.51 6.14
N ARG A 112 3.02 -4.42 5.99
CA ARG A 112 2.54 -4.83 4.67
C ARG A 112 1.85 -3.72 3.89
N GLY A 113 1.31 -2.71 4.56
CA GLY A 113 0.74 -1.55 3.88
C GLY A 113 1.76 -0.82 3.03
N GLU A 114 2.94 -0.58 3.58
CA GLU A 114 4.06 0.03 2.85
C GLU A 114 4.58 -0.89 1.75
N TYR A 115 4.71 -2.17 2.04
CA TYR A 115 5.19 -3.18 1.11
C TYR A 115 4.34 -3.23 -0.16
N PHE A 116 3.03 -3.38 -0.03
CA PHE A 116 2.13 -3.45 -1.19
C PHE A 116 2.05 -2.13 -1.94
N CYS A 117 2.05 -1.01 -1.22
CA CYS A 117 2.07 0.32 -1.84
C CYS A 117 3.35 0.52 -2.66
N ALA A 118 4.50 0.14 -2.11
CA ALA A 118 5.77 0.25 -2.80
C ALA A 118 5.83 -0.62 -4.06
N LYS A 119 5.27 -1.81 -4.03
CA LYS A 119 5.20 -2.69 -5.21
C LYS A 119 4.40 -2.05 -6.34
N LEU A 120 3.24 -1.49 -6.03
CA LEU A 120 2.41 -0.82 -7.03
C LEU A 120 3.10 0.44 -7.57
N MET A 121 3.72 1.22 -6.69
CA MET A 121 4.42 2.44 -7.09
C MET A 121 5.62 2.12 -7.97
N ALA A 122 6.39 1.09 -7.64
CA ALA A 122 7.54 0.68 -8.44
C ALA A 122 7.15 0.33 -9.88
N GLU A 123 6.08 -0.46 -10.05
CA GLU A 123 5.57 -0.77 -11.40
C GLU A 123 5.10 0.51 -12.10
N TYR A 124 4.37 1.36 -11.40
CA TYR A 124 3.80 2.58 -12.00
C TYR A 124 4.87 3.56 -12.45
N LEU A 125 5.95 3.70 -11.67
CA LEU A 125 7.08 4.56 -12.02
C LEU A 125 8.05 3.91 -13.03
N GLY A 126 7.97 2.59 -13.20
CA GLY A 126 8.98 1.84 -13.97
C GLY A 126 10.30 1.69 -13.21
N TYR A 127 10.27 1.70 -11.90
CA TYR A 127 11.42 1.56 -11.02
C TYR A 127 11.53 0.13 -10.50
N ASP A 128 12.75 -0.25 -10.10
CA ASP A 128 12.95 -1.54 -9.44
C ASP A 128 12.37 -1.49 -8.01
N PHE A 129 11.71 -2.57 -7.63
CA PHE A 129 11.28 -2.75 -6.25
C PHE A 129 12.41 -3.37 -5.44
N VAL A 130 12.70 -2.75 -4.31
CA VAL A 130 13.78 -3.21 -3.42
C VAL A 130 13.24 -3.65 -2.06
#